data_e935b050559713475a1a73266d3d6dcd
#
_entry.id   e935b050559713475a1a73266d3d6dcd
#
_cell.length_a   1.000
_cell.length_b   1.000
_cell.length_c   1.000
_cell.angle_alpha   90.00
_cell.angle_beta   90.00
_cell.angle_gamma   90.00
#
_symmetry.space_group_name_H-M   'P 1'
#
loop_
_entity.id
_entity.type
_entity.pdbx_description
1 polymer ?
#
loop_
_entity_poly.entity_id
_entity_poly.type
_entity_poly.pdbx_seq_one_letter_code
_entity_poly.pdbx_strand_id
1 'polypeptide(L)'
;MDKDIPEIQPDIETKVSDETPEQTAEAPLSLDDEIVEIKKLLEADPEDFQAQCRLGEVYFAKGMLDEAYANVLKAIEIAEGLRAQMAESLAMYYANLGTILATQSKLDEAMQQFRKALSINPRDVLALFNLGRAHFDQDDNMEAKDLYERLVDVTPDDPIAWFQLAKVYAKLELRNVSDLHTIDAAIAAYRRVLELDPHKLEAAFALMEIHMNMRRPDEAILVLEAAVQNNPDEPLAYYNLISTYEKTKRFTEADQTRERLKGRFASRRPAESKEK
;
A
#
# COMPACT_ATOMS: atom_id res chain seq x y z
N MET A 1 -9.56 6.26 13.98
CA MET A 1 -9.13 4.95 13.43
C MET A 1 -9.46 4.99 11.98
N ASP A 2 -8.59 5.61 11.22
CA ASP A 2 -8.78 5.80 9.79
C ASP A 2 -8.39 4.51 9.06
N LYS A 3 -9.33 4.05 8.25
CA LYS A 3 -9.14 2.86 7.41
C LYS A 3 -8.47 3.32 6.12
N ASP A 4 -7.14 3.33 6.11
CA ASP A 4 -6.40 3.40 4.86
C ASP A 4 -6.54 2.06 4.13
N ILE A 5 -7.60 1.94 3.38
CA ILE A 5 -7.69 0.93 2.32
C ILE A 5 -6.92 1.55 1.16
N PRO A 6 -5.82 0.97 0.70
CA PRO A 6 -5.19 1.47 -0.52
C PRO A 6 -6.23 1.38 -1.65
N GLU A 7 -6.49 2.50 -2.31
CA GLU A 7 -7.22 2.52 -3.56
C GLU A 7 -6.53 1.54 -4.52
N ILE A 8 -7.27 0.49 -4.89
CA ILE A 8 -6.82 -0.46 -5.90
C ILE A 8 -6.90 0.30 -7.23
N GLN A 9 -5.80 0.89 -7.65
CA GLN A 9 -5.66 1.29 -9.04
C GLN A 9 -5.38 0.01 -9.84
N PRO A 10 -6.19 -0.32 -10.82
CA PRO A 10 -5.93 -1.45 -11.70
C PRO A 10 -4.87 -1.03 -12.72
N ASP A 11 -3.58 -1.14 -12.38
CA ASP A 11 -2.52 -1.09 -13.38
C ASP A 11 -2.47 -2.44 -14.11
N ILE A 12 -3.36 -2.63 -15.05
CA ILE A 12 -3.22 -3.67 -16.06
C ILE A 12 -2.58 -3.03 -17.30
N GLU A 13 -1.26 -2.85 -17.29
CA GLU A 13 -0.50 -2.66 -18.52
C GLU A 13 -0.37 -4.00 -19.22
N THR A 14 -1.33 -4.33 -20.07
CA THR A 14 -1.11 -5.30 -21.16
C THR A 14 -0.16 -4.64 -22.15
N LYS A 15 1.06 -5.18 -22.29
CA LYS A 15 1.96 -4.87 -23.40
C LYS A 15 1.27 -5.22 -24.72
N VAL A 16 0.73 -4.22 -25.38
CA VAL A 16 0.37 -4.26 -26.80
C VAL A 16 1.46 -3.52 -27.55
N SER A 17 2.02 -4.20 -28.56
CA SER A 17 3.02 -3.71 -29.50
C SER A 17 2.66 -2.33 -30.08
N ASP A 18 3.66 -1.43 -30.14
CA ASP A 18 3.63 -0.15 -30.83
C ASP A 18 3.21 -0.29 -32.30
N GLU A 19 1.98 0.05 -32.60
CA GLU A 19 1.57 0.62 -33.86
C GLU A 19 0.51 1.68 -33.57
N THR A 20 0.93 2.95 -33.61
CA THR A 20 0.06 4.11 -33.47
C THR A 20 -0.79 4.30 -34.73
N PRO A 21 -2.14 4.35 -34.60
CA PRO A 21 -2.95 5.33 -35.30
C PRO A 21 -3.45 6.37 -34.26
N GLU A 22 -3.43 7.64 -34.66
CA GLU A 22 -4.11 8.72 -33.95
C GLU A 22 -5.57 8.31 -33.70
N GLN A 23 -5.84 7.80 -32.48
CA GLN A 23 -7.20 7.61 -32.01
C GLN A 23 -7.55 8.81 -31.13
N THR A 24 -8.57 9.52 -31.57
CA THR A 24 -9.36 10.46 -30.76
C THR A 24 -9.65 9.80 -29.42
N ALA A 25 -9.06 10.32 -28.35
CA ALA A 25 -9.30 9.84 -27.00
C ALA A 25 -10.78 10.07 -26.66
N GLU A 26 -11.59 9.05 -26.84
CA GLU A 26 -12.93 9.01 -26.27
C GLU A 26 -12.81 9.11 -24.76
N ALA A 27 -13.66 9.92 -24.14
CA ALA A 27 -13.70 10.05 -22.70
C ALA A 27 -13.91 8.66 -22.07
N PRO A 28 -13.26 8.34 -20.94
CA PRO A 28 -13.43 7.03 -20.29
C PRO A 28 -14.93 6.79 -20.02
N LEU A 29 -15.39 5.61 -20.41
CA LEU A 29 -16.78 5.17 -20.20
C LEU A 29 -17.16 5.29 -18.72
N SER A 30 -18.39 5.69 -18.44
CA SER A 30 -18.87 5.59 -17.07
C SER A 30 -18.96 4.10 -16.64
N LEU A 31 -18.83 3.83 -15.35
CA LEU A 31 -18.95 2.45 -14.83
C LEU A 31 -20.29 1.79 -15.23
N ASP A 32 -21.34 2.58 -15.41
CA ASP A 32 -22.64 2.07 -15.87
C ASP A 32 -22.62 1.67 -17.34
N ASP A 33 -21.99 2.48 -18.20
CA ASP A 33 -21.83 2.16 -19.63
C ASP A 33 -20.93 0.93 -19.80
N GLU A 34 -19.86 0.83 -19.01
CA GLU A 34 -18.96 -0.33 -19.03
C GLU A 34 -19.69 -1.61 -18.66
N ILE A 35 -20.56 -1.61 -17.64
CA ILE A 35 -21.41 -2.75 -17.29
C ILE A 35 -22.30 -3.16 -18.48
N VAL A 36 -22.88 -2.20 -19.18
CA VAL A 36 -23.74 -2.51 -20.33
C VAL A 36 -22.97 -3.17 -21.46
N GLU A 37 -21.77 -2.67 -21.76
CA GLU A 37 -20.91 -3.26 -22.80
C GLU A 37 -20.43 -4.66 -22.45
N ILE A 38 -19.96 -4.86 -21.23
CA ILE A 38 -19.51 -6.20 -20.79
C ILE A 38 -20.68 -7.20 -20.80
N LYS A 39 -21.87 -6.80 -20.39
CA LYS A 39 -23.07 -7.66 -20.46
C LYS A 39 -23.40 -8.08 -21.89
N LYS A 40 -23.25 -7.19 -22.89
CA LYS A 40 -23.43 -7.57 -24.30
C LYS A 40 -22.41 -8.61 -24.76
N LEU A 41 -21.14 -8.51 -24.30
CA LEU A 41 -20.14 -9.52 -24.59
C LEU A 41 -20.54 -10.88 -23.99
N LEU A 42 -21.05 -10.88 -22.76
CA LEU A 42 -21.49 -12.10 -22.08
C LEU A 42 -22.81 -12.67 -22.64
N GLU A 43 -23.63 -11.88 -23.32
CA GLU A 43 -24.77 -12.39 -24.11
C GLU A 43 -24.29 -13.15 -25.35
N ALA A 44 -23.17 -12.74 -25.94
CA ALA A 44 -22.58 -13.40 -27.11
C ALA A 44 -21.76 -14.64 -26.70
N ASP A 45 -21.02 -14.56 -25.60
CA ASP A 45 -20.24 -15.66 -25.03
C ASP A 45 -20.40 -15.69 -23.50
N PRO A 46 -21.35 -16.50 -22.97
CA PRO A 46 -21.58 -16.64 -21.52
C PRO A 46 -20.42 -17.28 -20.75
N GLU A 47 -19.49 -17.94 -21.46
CA GLU A 47 -18.30 -18.61 -20.90
C GLU A 47 -17.02 -17.76 -21.06
N ASP A 48 -17.13 -16.50 -21.51
CA ASP A 48 -16.03 -15.55 -21.48
C ASP A 48 -15.68 -15.18 -20.03
N PHE A 49 -14.75 -15.94 -19.46
CA PHE A 49 -14.32 -15.78 -18.07
C PHE A 49 -13.61 -14.43 -17.84
N GLN A 50 -12.99 -13.84 -18.85
CA GLN A 50 -12.37 -12.51 -18.75
C GLN A 50 -13.44 -11.43 -18.60
N ALA A 51 -14.48 -11.48 -19.43
CA ALA A 51 -15.61 -10.59 -19.33
C ALA A 51 -16.36 -10.76 -17.99
N GLN A 52 -16.51 -12.00 -17.48
CA GLN A 52 -17.08 -12.24 -16.15
C GLN A 52 -16.24 -11.60 -15.05
N CYS A 53 -14.91 -11.77 -15.07
CA CYS A 53 -14.02 -11.16 -14.10
C CYS A 53 -14.11 -9.64 -14.17
N ARG A 54 -14.02 -9.06 -15.38
CA ARG A 54 -14.10 -7.60 -15.58
C ARG A 54 -15.42 -7.04 -15.06
N LEU A 55 -16.54 -7.74 -15.27
CA LEU A 55 -17.82 -7.34 -14.70
C LEU A 55 -17.79 -7.30 -13.18
N GLY A 56 -17.16 -8.30 -12.56
CA GLY A 56 -16.94 -8.34 -11.12
C GLY A 56 -16.13 -7.16 -10.60
N GLU A 57 -15.04 -6.79 -11.29
CA GLU A 57 -14.20 -5.63 -10.95
C GLU A 57 -14.99 -4.32 -11.02
N VAL A 58 -15.79 -4.13 -12.07
CA VAL A 58 -16.63 -2.92 -12.22
C VAL A 58 -17.71 -2.85 -11.15
N TYR A 59 -18.34 -3.98 -10.79
CA TYR A 59 -19.27 -4.02 -9.66
C TYR A 59 -18.59 -3.73 -8.33
N PHE A 60 -17.37 -4.23 -8.13
CA PHE A 60 -16.57 -3.92 -6.94
C PHE A 60 -16.28 -2.41 -6.84
N ALA A 61 -15.86 -1.79 -7.93
CA ALA A 61 -15.61 -0.34 -8.00
C ALA A 61 -16.89 0.49 -7.68
N LYS A 62 -18.07 -0.04 -8.00
CA LYS A 62 -19.36 0.57 -7.64
C LYS A 62 -19.83 0.27 -6.21
N GLY A 63 -19.11 -0.55 -5.46
CA GLY A 63 -19.50 -0.98 -4.12
C GLY A 63 -20.61 -2.05 -4.09
N MET A 64 -20.93 -2.65 -5.23
CA MET A 64 -21.90 -3.73 -5.39
C MET A 64 -21.23 -5.08 -5.12
N LEU A 65 -20.97 -5.36 -3.82
CA LEU A 65 -20.08 -6.45 -3.41
C LEU A 65 -20.65 -7.85 -3.70
N ASP A 66 -21.96 -8.03 -3.63
CA ASP A 66 -22.59 -9.33 -3.89
C ASP A 66 -22.53 -9.68 -5.38
N GLU A 67 -22.78 -8.70 -6.25
CA GLU A 67 -22.67 -8.86 -7.70
C GLU A 67 -21.19 -9.05 -8.11
N ALA A 68 -20.27 -8.32 -7.49
CA ALA A 68 -18.84 -8.50 -7.71
C ALA A 68 -18.42 -9.93 -7.36
N TYR A 69 -18.77 -10.41 -6.18
CA TYR A 69 -18.50 -11.77 -5.73
C TYR A 69 -19.05 -12.82 -6.72
N ALA A 70 -20.32 -12.70 -7.12
CA ALA A 70 -20.97 -13.67 -8.01
C ALA A 70 -20.28 -13.76 -9.37
N ASN A 71 -19.89 -12.63 -9.96
CA ASN A 71 -19.25 -12.61 -11.28
C ASN A 71 -17.81 -13.13 -11.23
N VAL A 72 -17.02 -12.78 -10.20
CA VAL A 72 -15.67 -13.31 -10.05
C VAL A 72 -15.70 -14.81 -9.75
N LEU A 73 -16.64 -15.29 -8.94
CA LEU A 73 -16.79 -16.73 -8.69
C LEU A 73 -17.08 -17.50 -9.98
N LYS A 74 -17.98 -16.97 -10.82
CA LYS A 74 -18.30 -17.58 -12.12
C LYS A 74 -17.07 -17.61 -13.06
N ALA A 75 -16.28 -16.55 -13.08
CA ALA A 75 -15.02 -16.52 -13.83
C ALA A 75 -14.06 -17.63 -13.36
N ILE A 76 -13.96 -17.85 -12.04
CA ILE A 76 -13.13 -18.93 -11.47
C ILE A 76 -13.65 -20.29 -11.91
N GLU A 77 -14.95 -20.55 -11.83
CA GLU A 77 -15.55 -21.85 -12.24
C GLU A 77 -15.22 -22.20 -13.70
N ILE A 78 -15.33 -21.21 -14.59
CA ILE A 78 -14.98 -21.39 -16.02
C ILE A 78 -13.47 -21.64 -16.18
N ALA A 79 -12.64 -20.82 -15.53
CA ALA A 79 -11.18 -20.91 -15.65
C ALA A 79 -10.60 -22.21 -15.03
N GLU A 80 -11.22 -22.76 -13.98
CA GLU A 80 -10.83 -24.06 -13.40
C GLU A 80 -11.03 -25.22 -14.39
N GLY A 81 -12.04 -25.16 -15.24
CA GLY A 81 -12.23 -26.10 -16.34
C GLY A 81 -11.10 -26.08 -17.38
N LEU A 82 -10.40 -24.93 -17.50
CA LEU A 82 -9.30 -24.69 -18.47
C LEU A 82 -7.93 -24.55 -17.78
N ARG A 83 -7.79 -25.05 -16.58
CA ARG A 83 -6.70 -24.80 -15.63
C ARG A 83 -5.28 -24.81 -16.17
N ALA A 84 -4.97 -25.70 -17.12
CA ALA A 84 -3.61 -25.81 -17.69
C ALA A 84 -3.23 -24.62 -18.59
N GLN A 85 -4.21 -23.94 -19.19
CA GLN A 85 -4.03 -22.83 -20.13
C GLN A 85 -4.19 -21.47 -19.48
N MET A 86 -4.77 -21.41 -18.25
CA MET A 86 -5.25 -20.20 -17.63
C MET A 86 -4.68 -19.93 -16.23
N ALA A 87 -3.55 -20.55 -15.88
CA ALA A 87 -3.03 -20.53 -14.51
C ALA A 87 -2.81 -19.10 -13.94
N GLU A 88 -2.27 -18.18 -14.75
CA GLU A 88 -2.05 -16.79 -14.28
C GLU A 88 -3.37 -16.06 -14.03
N SER A 89 -4.31 -16.16 -14.96
CA SER A 89 -5.65 -15.55 -14.83
C SER A 89 -6.39 -16.11 -13.60
N LEU A 90 -6.28 -17.40 -13.37
CA LEU A 90 -6.92 -18.05 -12.23
C LEU A 90 -6.34 -17.58 -10.90
N ALA A 91 -5.01 -17.38 -10.81
CA ALA A 91 -4.38 -16.80 -9.62
C ALA A 91 -4.93 -15.39 -9.33
N MET A 92 -4.99 -14.54 -10.35
CA MET A 92 -5.53 -13.19 -10.25
C MET A 92 -7.01 -13.20 -9.78
N TYR A 93 -7.84 -14.10 -10.31
CA TYR A 93 -9.25 -14.18 -9.91
C TYR A 93 -9.42 -14.60 -8.45
N TYR A 94 -8.60 -15.54 -7.96
CA TYR A 94 -8.59 -15.89 -6.53
C TYR A 94 -8.11 -14.70 -5.67
N ALA A 95 -7.11 -13.94 -6.11
CA ALA A 95 -6.65 -12.75 -5.40
C ALA A 95 -7.75 -11.67 -5.34
N ASN A 96 -8.45 -11.42 -6.45
CA ASN A 96 -9.58 -10.49 -6.51
C ASN A 96 -10.74 -10.95 -5.61
N LEU A 97 -11.10 -12.25 -5.67
CA LEU A 97 -12.13 -12.81 -4.80
C LEU A 97 -11.76 -12.66 -3.32
N GLY A 98 -10.50 -12.91 -2.97
CA GLY A 98 -10.00 -12.67 -1.62
C GLY A 98 -10.16 -11.21 -1.18
N THR A 99 -9.90 -10.26 -2.07
CA THR A 99 -10.07 -8.82 -1.79
C THR A 99 -11.55 -8.46 -1.56
N ILE A 100 -12.45 -8.98 -2.37
CA ILE A 100 -13.90 -8.79 -2.21
C ILE A 100 -14.36 -9.33 -0.83
N LEU A 101 -13.93 -10.54 -0.49
CA LEU A 101 -14.27 -11.18 0.79
C LEU A 101 -13.71 -10.40 1.99
N ALA A 102 -12.46 -9.90 1.89
CA ALA A 102 -11.87 -9.06 2.92
C ALA A 102 -12.68 -7.76 3.13
N THR A 103 -13.14 -7.14 2.05
CA THR A 103 -14.00 -5.94 2.10
C THR A 103 -15.36 -6.24 2.75
N GLN A 104 -15.89 -7.45 2.55
CA GLN A 104 -17.09 -7.94 3.24
C GLN A 104 -16.82 -8.35 4.70
N SER A 105 -15.64 -8.14 5.23
CA SER A 105 -15.22 -8.57 6.58
C SER A 105 -15.18 -10.09 6.79
N LYS A 106 -15.12 -10.88 5.71
CA LYS A 106 -14.98 -12.35 5.71
C LYS A 106 -13.49 -12.73 5.65
N LEU A 107 -12.74 -12.38 6.69
CA LEU A 107 -11.27 -12.42 6.65
C LEU A 107 -10.72 -13.84 6.44
N ASP A 108 -11.27 -14.86 7.13
CA ASP A 108 -10.78 -16.24 6.99
C ASP A 108 -10.99 -16.80 5.59
N GLU A 109 -12.15 -16.51 4.99
CA GLU A 109 -12.44 -16.90 3.61
C GLU A 109 -11.51 -16.17 2.63
N ALA A 110 -11.27 -14.88 2.85
CA ALA A 110 -10.33 -14.10 2.04
C ALA A 110 -8.91 -14.69 2.07
N MET A 111 -8.39 -15.01 3.26
CA MET A 111 -7.07 -15.63 3.43
C MET A 111 -6.96 -16.97 2.70
N GLN A 112 -8.05 -17.76 2.65
CA GLN A 112 -8.08 -19.00 1.87
C GLN A 112 -7.93 -18.73 0.37
N GLN A 113 -8.61 -17.70 -0.16
CA GLN A 113 -8.50 -17.35 -1.58
C GLN A 113 -7.10 -16.82 -1.92
N PHE A 114 -6.50 -15.96 -1.08
CA PHE A 114 -5.12 -15.52 -1.27
C PHE A 114 -4.13 -16.69 -1.25
N ARG A 115 -4.30 -17.67 -0.36
CA ARG A 115 -3.46 -18.89 -0.38
C ARG A 115 -3.64 -19.69 -1.66
N LYS A 116 -4.85 -19.81 -2.19
CA LYS A 116 -5.10 -20.44 -3.48
C LYS A 116 -4.39 -19.68 -4.61
N ALA A 117 -4.50 -18.35 -4.65
CA ALA A 117 -3.78 -17.53 -5.61
C ALA A 117 -2.27 -17.79 -5.56
N LEU A 118 -1.66 -17.79 -4.36
CA LEU A 118 -0.24 -18.04 -4.17
C LEU A 118 0.19 -19.49 -4.45
N SER A 119 -0.72 -20.45 -4.37
CA SER A 119 -0.44 -21.84 -4.77
C SER A 119 -0.34 -22.01 -6.29
N ILE A 120 -0.94 -21.11 -7.06
CA ILE A 120 -0.91 -21.08 -8.52
C ILE A 120 0.20 -20.16 -9.00
N ASN A 121 0.23 -18.91 -8.49
CA ASN A 121 1.28 -17.94 -8.77
C ASN A 121 1.93 -17.49 -7.46
N PRO A 122 3.08 -18.07 -7.07
CA PRO A 122 3.78 -17.71 -5.83
C PRO A 122 4.27 -16.26 -5.76
N ARG A 123 4.24 -15.53 -6.89
CA ARG A 123 4.69 -14.15 -7.03
C ARG A 123 3.52 -13.17 -7.22
N ASP A 124 2.29 -13.59 -6.95
CA ASP A 124 1.13 -12.71 -7.05
C ASP A 124 1.20 -11.60 -5.99
N VAL A 125 1.41 -10.37 -6.46
CA VAL A 125 1.64 -9.18 -5.61
C VAL A 125 0.44 -8.89 -4.73
N LEU A 126 -0.78 -8.96 -5.30
CA LEU A 126 -2.01 -8.65 -4.57
C LEU A 126 -2.27 -9.66 -3.44
N ALA A 127 -2.05 -10.94 -3.73
CA ALA A 127 -2.21 -12.00 -2.73
C ALA A 127 -1.14 -11.93 -1.64
N LEU A 128 0.14 -11.69 -2.00
CA LEU A 128 1.22 -11.51 -1.03
C LEU A 128 0.94 -10.34 -0.09
N PHE A 129 0.56 -9.19 -0.65
CA PHE A 129 0.29 -7.99 0.14
C PHE A 129 -0.89 -8.18 1.09
N ASN A 130 -2.04 -8.65 0.58
CA ASN A 130 -3.25 -8.76 1.38
C ASN A 130 -3.19 -9.89 2.41
N LEU A 131 -2.58 -11.03 2.06
CA LEU A 131 -2.38 -12.11 3.02
C LEU A 131 -1.38 -11.69 4.12
N GLY A 132 -0.30 -10.99 3.76
CA GLY A 132 0.65 -10.41 4.71
C GLY A 132 -0.02 -9.45 5.67
N ARG A 133 -0.89 -8.56 5.15
CA ARG A 133 -1.69 -7.64 5.97
C ARG A 133 -2.63 -8.38 6.91
N ALA A 134 -3.34 -9.39 6.42
CA ALA A 134 -4.26 -10.19 7.24
C ALA A 134 -3.53 -10.87 8.41
N HIS A 135 -2.36 -11.47 8.17
CA HIS A 135 -1.52 -12.04 9.23
C HIS A 135 -1.00 -10.97 10.20
N PHE A 136 -0.55 -9.82 9.70
CA PHE A 136 -0.10 -8.71 10.54
C PHE A 136 -1.19 -8.18 11.47
N ASP A 137 -2.43 -8.07 10.96
CA ASP A 137 -3.59 -7.60 11.73
C ASP A 137 -4.02 -8.64 12.78
N GLN A 138 -3.81 -9.93 12.53
CA GLN A 138 -4.01 -11.02 13.48
C GLN A 138 -2.84 -11.22 14.44
N ASP A 139 -1.81 -10.37 14.37
CA ASP A 139 -0.62 -10.43 15.19
C ASP A 139 0.31 -11.64 14.91
N ASP A 140 0.08 -12.30 13.77
CA ASP A 140 0.88 -13.41 13.27
C ASP A 140 2.07 -12.87 12.46
N ASN A 141 3.00 -12.23 13.21
CA ASN A 141 4.05 -11.43 12.61
C ASN A 141 5.12 -12.24 11.86
N MET A 142 5.27 -13.54 12.16
CA MET A 142 6.24 -14.38 11.45
C MET A 142 5.77 -14.68 10.02
N GLU A 143 4.53 -15.08 9.85
CA GLU A 143 3.91 -15.30 8.54
C GLU A 143 3.80 -14.01 7.74
N ALA A 144 3.44 -12.91 8.42
CA ALA A 144 3.43 -11.58 7.78
C ALA A 144 4.83 -11.20 7.25
N LYS A 145 5.89 -11.46 8.02
CA LYS A 145 7.28 -11.24 7.63
C LYS A 145 7.60 -12.03 6.35
N ASP A 146 7.38 -13.34 6.37
CA ASP A 146 7.72 -14.20 5.22
C ASP A 146 7.00 -13.77 3.94
N LEU A 147 5.73 -13.34 4.06
CA LEU A 147 4.95 -12.84 2.92
C LEU A 147 5.47 -11.49 2.40
N TYR A 148 5.83 -10.56 3.30
CA TYR A 148 6.35 -9.26 2.87
C TYR A 148 7.80 -9.33 2.40
N GLU A 149 8.64 -10.26 2.90
CA GLU A 149 9.95 -10.55 2.32
C GLU A 149 9.81 -11.02 0.87
N ARG A 150 8.90 -11.96 0.60
CA ARG A 150 8.59 -12.37 -0.77
C ARG A 150 8.03 -11.23 -1.62
N LEU A 151 7.23 -10.34 -1.03
CA LEU A 151 6.67 -9.20 -1.74
C LEU A 151 7.77 -8.24 -2.20
N VAL A 152 8.71 -7.86 -1.33
CA VAL A 152 9.83 -6.98 -1.72
C VAL A 152 10.79 -7.62 -2.71
N ASP A 153 10.92 -8.95 -2.72
CA ASP A 153 11.67 -9.68 -3.76
C ASP A 153 10.98 -9.61 -5.14
N VAL A 154 9.65 -9.50 -5.16
CA VAL A 154 8.88 -9.34 -6.40
C VAL A 154 8.82 -7.88 -6.84
N THR A 155 8.72 -6.96 -5.89
CA THR A 155 8.55 -5.51 -6.10
C THR A 155 9.62 -4.71 -5.34
N PRO A 156 10.92 -4.81 -5.75
CA PRO A 156 12.03 -4.21 -4.98
C PRO A 156 12.02 -2.67 -4.98
N ASP A 157 11.29 -2.05 -5.88
CA ASP A 157 11.18 -0.60 -6.01
C ASP A 157 9.83 -0.05 -5.50
N ASP A 158 9.02 -0.88 -4.85
CA ASP A 158 7.76 -0.44 -4.23
C ASP A 158 7.99 0.01 -2.77
N PRO A 159 7.88 1.32 -2.46
CA PRO A 159 8.05 1.81 -1.09
C PRO A 159 6.96 1.31 -0.14
N ILE A 160 5.77 0.94 -0.65
CA ILE A 160 4.68 0.41 0.18
C ILE A 160 5.04 -0.98 0.70
N ALA A 161 5.58 -1.86 -0.16
CA ALA A 161 6.03 -3.19 0.23
C ALA A 161 7.11 -3.13 1.32
N TRP A 162 8.12 -2.31 1.12
CA TRP A 162 9.18 -2.09 2.11
C TRP A 162 8.66 -1.49 3.42
N PHE A 163 7.69 -0.59 3.35
CA PHE A 163 7.08 0.00 4.55
C PHE A 163 6.34 -1.04 5.39
N GLN A 164 5.58 -1.94 4.76
CA GLN A 164 4.91 -3.03 5.49
C GLN A 164 5.91 -3.98 6.12
N LEU A 165 6.96 -4.37 5.39
CA LEU A 165 8.02 -5.22 5.92
C LEU A 165 8.72 -4.56 7.12
N ALA A 166 9.05 -3.28 7.02
CA ALA A 166 9.65 -2.51 8.12
C ALA A 166 8.77 -2.48 9.37
N LYS A 167 7.46 -2.32 9.22
CA LYS A 167 6.49 -2.38 10.32
C LYS A 167 6.48 -3.74 11.01
N VAL A 168 6.55 -4.82 10.23
CA VAL A 168 6.59 -6.18 10.79
C VAL A 168 7.88 -6.39 11.59
N TYR A 169 9.03 -6.02 11.04
CA TYR A 169 10.29 -6.10 11.77
C TYR A 169 10.27 -5.28 13.06
N ALA A 170 9.77 -4.04 13.01
CA ALA A 170 9.65 -3.19 14.20
C ALA A 170 8.71 -3.81 15.27
N LYS A 171 7.65 -4.50 14.84
CA LYS A 171 6.71 -5.16 15.76
C LYS A 171 7.27 -6.45 16.36
N LEU A 172 8.04 -7.22 15.60
CA LEU A 172 8.75 -8.42 16.08
C LEU A 172 9.78 -8.06 17.14
N GLU A 173 10.50 -6.97 16.97
CA GLU A 173 11.44 -6.42 17.95
C GLU A 173 10.81 -6.18 19.32
N LEU A 174 9.65 -5.53 19.36
CA LEU A 174 8.94 -5.22 20.59
C LEU A 174 8.60 -6.46 21.42
N ARG A 175 8.58 -7.64 20.80
CA ARG A 175 8.28 -8.93 21.46
C ARG A 175 9.51 -9.72 21.86
N ASN A 176 10.65 -9.50 21.21
CA ASN A 176 11.88 -10.25 21.43
C ASN A 176 13.06 -9.29 21.66
N VAL A 177 13.17 -8.77 22.87
CA VAL A 177 14.15 -7.74 23.31
C VAL A 177 15.63 -8.09 23.05
N SER A 178 15.94 -9.22 22.45
CA SER A 178 17.31 -9.75 22.33
C SER A 178 17.83 -9.92 20.91
N ASP A 179 17.01 -9.70 19.87
CA ASP A 179 17.46 -9.92 18.49
C ASP A 179 17.79 -8.60 17.76
N LEU A 180 19.04 -8.15 17.95
CA LEU A 180 19.59 -6.99 17.24
C LEU A 180 19.43 -7.08 15.72
N HIS A 181 19.38 -8.29 15.15
CA HIS A 181 19.21 -8.47 13.70
C HIS A 181 17.84 -7.98 13.22
N THR A 182 16.81 -8.12 14.02
CA THR A 182 15.45 -7.67 13.66
C THR A 182 15.35 -6.14 13.68
N ILE A 183 16.02 -5.47 14.63
CA ILE A 183 16.10 -3.99 14.66
C ILE A 183 16.84 -3.47 13.43
N ASP A 184 18.01 -4.04 13.15
CA ASP A 184 18.82 -3.61 12.01
C ASP A 184 18.07 -3.84 10.70
N ALA A 185 17.29 -4.92 10.57
CA ALA A 185 16.42 -5.17 9.43
C ALA A 185 15.29 -4.13 9.32
N ALA A 186 14.66 -3.75 10.44
CA ALA A 186 13.66 -2.68 10.46
C ALA A 186 14.26 -1.33 10.00
N ILE A 187 15.44 -0.99 10.51
CA ILE A 187 16.17 0.24 10.12
C ILE A 187 16.48 0.20 8.62
N ALA A 188 17.00 -0.92 8.11
CA ALA A 188 17.33 -1.07 6.70
C ALA A 188 16.09 -0.92 5.81
N ALA A 189 14.99 -1.56 6.19
CA ALA A 189 13.74 -1.49 5.44
C ALA A 189 13.14 -0.07 5.44
N TYR A 190 13.08 0.63 6.59
CA TYR A 190 12.63 2.03 6.62
C TYR A 190 13.55 2.97 5.84
N ARG A 191 14.88 2.75 5.85
CA ARG A 191 15.79 3.52 5.00
C ARG A 191 15.50 3.29 3.53
N ARG A 192 15.23 2.03 3.13
CA ARG A 192 14.86 1.73 1.75
C ARG A 192 13.56 2.45 1.34
N VAL A 193 12.58 2.55 2.23
CA VAL A 193 11.37 3.37 1.98
C VAL A 193 11.75 4.81 1.68
N LEU A 194 12.62 5.43 2.51
CA LEU A 194 13.01 6.84 2.33
C LEU A 194 13.93 7.08 1.12
N GLU A 195 14.64 6.07 0.65
CA GLU A 195 15.38 6.12 -0.63
C GLU A 195 14.42 6.13 -1.82
N LEU A 196 13.34 5.34 -1.77
CA LEU A 196 12.34 5.23 -2.83
C LEU A 196 11.32 6.38 -2.78
N ASP A 197 10.89 6.78 -1.58
CA ASP A 197 9.97 7.88 -1.32
C ASP A 197 10.50 8.76 -0.18
N PRO A 198 11.30 9.80 -0.49
CA PRO A 198 11.84 10.72 0.52
C PRO A 198 10.77 11.56 1.26
N HIS A 199 9.53 11.57 0.74
CA HIS A 199 8.42 12.32 1.34
C HIS A 199 7.62 11.51 2.36
N LYS A 200 7.92 10.22 2.55
CA LYS A 200 7.21 9.32 3.45
C LYS A 200 7.52 9.61 4.92
N LEU A 201 6.79 10.57 5.51
CA LEU A 201 7.01 11.01 6.89
C LEU A 201 6.83 9.91 7.93
N GLU A 202 5.88 9.00 7.71
CA GLU A 202 5.64 7.88 8.64
C GLU A 202 6.88 6.99 8.77
N ALA A 203 7.61 6.78 7.68
CA ALA A 203 8.87 6.02 7.72
C ALA A 203 9.98 6.78 8.46
N ALA A 204 10.08 8.10 8.25
CA ALA A 204 11.04 8.94 8.95
C ALA A 204 10.76 8.98 10.46
N PHE A 205 9.50 9.07 10.87
CA PHE A 205 9.12 9.10 12.29
C PHE A 205 9.34 7.74 12.96
N ALA A 206 9.01 6.63 12.28
CA ALA A 206 9.31 5.29 12.79
C ALA A 206 10.82 5.08 12.97
N LEU A 207 11.61 5.50 11.99
CA LEU A 207 13.08 5.39 12.05
C LEU A 207 13.67 6.27 13.16
N MET A 208 13.16 7.49 13.33
CA MET A 208 13.51 8.36 14.46
C MET A 208 13.22 7.70 15.79
N GLU A 209 12.04 7.10 15.96
CA GLU A 209 11.65 6.44 17.21
C GLU A 209 12.57 5.25 17.53
N ILE A 210 12.89 4.42 16.54
CA ILE A 210 13.84 3.31 16.69
C ILE A 210 15.20 3.86 17.15
N HIS A 211 15.75 4.88 16.51
CA HIS A 211 17.04 5.46 16.89
C HIS A 211 17.02 6.06 18.30
N MET A 212 15.93 6.74 18.68
CA MET A 212 15.76 7.28 20.05
C MET A 212 15.74 6.17 21.08
N ASN A 213 15.02 5.06 20.83
CA ASN A 213 14.94 3.91 21.72
C ASN A 213 16.32 3.21 21.86
N MET A 214 17.10 3.18 20.78
CA MET A 214 18.48 2.68 20.76
C MET A 214 19.49 3.65 21.41
N ARG A 215 19.04 4.80 21.95
CA ARG A 215 19.90 5.87 22.48
C ARG A 215 20.90 6.42 21.44
N ARG A 216 20.45 6.50 20.20
CA ARG A 216 21.20 7.09 19.05
C ARG A 216 20.53 8.39 18.60
N PRO A 217 20.56 9.46 19.43
CA PRO A 217 19.81 10.67 19.11
C PRO A 217 20.34 11.44 17.91
N ASP A 218 21.63 11.32 17.60
CA ASP A 218 22.21 12.00 16.44
C ASP A 218 21.65 11.43 15.12
N GLU A 219 21.50 10.13 15.03
CA GLU A 219 20.89 9.47 13.89
C GLU A 219 19.40 9.83 13.76
N ALA A 220 18.67 9.91 14.89
CA ALA A 220 17.29 10.35 14.89
C ALA A 220 17.14 11.80 14.37
N ILE A 221 18.04 12.70 14.78
CA ILE A 221 18.08 14.09 14.31
C ILE A 221 18.36 14.15 12.81
N LEU A 222 19.34 13.41 12.31
CA LEU A 222 19.67 13.38 10.87
C LEU A 222 18.46 12.94 10.02
N VAL A 223 17.73 11.94 10.46
CA VAL A 223 16.50 11.48 9.78
C VAL A 223 15.44 12.59 9.75
N LEU A 224 15.25 13.29 10.87
CA LEU A 224 14.25 14.36 10.95
C LEU A 224 14.66 15.64 10.19
N GLU A 225 15.95 15.95 10.15
CA GLU A 225 16.46 17.05 9.31
C GLU A 225 16.18 16.80 7.83
N ALA A 226 16.43 15.56 7.37
CA ALA A 226 16.10 15.15 6.01
C ALA A 226 14.57 15.19 5.78
N ALA A 227 13.76 14.74 6.74
CA ALA A 227 12.31 14.81 6.65
C ALA A 227 11.79 16.25 6.52
N VAL A 228 12.34 17.19 7.28
CA VAL A 228 12.01 18.63 7.16
C VAL A 228 12.48 19.20 5.82
N GLN A 229 13.63 18.77 5.31
CA GLN A 229 14.14 19.22 4.03
C GLN A 229 13.27 18.75 2.87
N ASN A 230 12.85 17.48 2.89
CA ASN A 230 12.02 16.89 1.84
C ASN A 230 10.55 17.32 1.95
N ASN A 231 10.06 17.62 3.18
CA ASN A 231 8.68 18.03 3.43
C ASN A 231 8.61 19.42 4.10
N PRO A 232 9.10 20.49 3.42
CA PRO A 232 9.21 21.80 4.04
C PRO A 232 7.87 22.46 4.37
N ASP A 233 6.78 21.95 3.83
CA ASP A 233 5.41 22.44 4.04
C ASP A 233 4.61 21.65 5.07
N GLU A 234 5.25 20.66 5.72
CA GLU A 234 4.65 19.80 6.71
C GLU A 234 5.09 20.18 8.13
N PRO A 235 4.24 20.89 8.91
CA PRO A 235 4.60 21.35 10.25
C PRO A 235 4.99 20.22 11.21
N LEU A 236 4.41 19.04 11.02
CA LEU A 236 4.65 17.88 11.90
C LEU A 236 6.12 17.43 11.88
N ALA A 237 6.79 17.52 10.73
CA ALA A 237 8.22 17.22 10.62
C ALA A 237 9.05 18.17 11.50
N TYR A 238 8.74 19.48 11.48
CA TYR A 238 9.40 20.48 12.33
C TYR A 238 9.12 20.23 13.82
N TYR A 239 7.89 19.91 14.19
CA TYR A 239 7.56 19.65 15.60
C TYR A 239 8.31 18.43 16.14
N ASN A 240 8.42 17.35 15.37
CA ASN A 240 9.20 16.19 15.77
C ASN A 240 10.70 16.53 15.91
N LEU A 241 11.25 17.32 14.99
CA LEU A 241 12.65 17.74 15.05
C LEU A 241 12.91 18.63 16.28
N ILE A 242 12.05 19.63 16.52
CA ILE A 242 12.14 20.50 17.69
C ILE A 242 12.08 19.67 18.98
N SER A 243 11.10 18.79 19.11
CA SER A 243 10.93 17.92 20.27
C SER A 243 12.15 17.03 20.51
N THR A 244 12.77 16.53 19.43
CA THR A 244 13.97 15.69 19.53
C THR A 244 15.19 16.49 19.96
N TYR A 245 15.36 17.72 19.46
CA TYR A 245 16.42 18.64 19.93
C TYR A 245 16.24 18.97 21.41
N GLU A 246 15.02 19.24 21.87
CA GLU A 246 14.72 19.52 23.29
C GLU A 246 15.05 18.34 24.19
N LYS A 247 14.61 17.12 23.80
CA LYS A 247 14.89 15.88 24.53
C LYS A 247 16.40 15.61 24.65
N THR A 248 17.17 16.06 23.66
CA THR A 248 18.62 15.90 23.61
C THR A 248 19.39 17.11 24.16
N LYS A 249 18.67 18.11 24.74
CA LYS A 249 19.22 19.35 25.29
C LYS A 249 19.93 20.25 24.27
N ARG A 250 19.60 20.13 22.99
CA ARG A 250 20.09 20.97 21.89
C ARG A 250 19.13 22.17 21.71
N PHE A 251 19.06 23.04 22.72
CA PHE A 251 18.07 24.12 22.76
C PHE A 251 18.27 25.17 21.67
N THR A 252 19.52 25.46 21.30
CA THR A 252 19.82 26.41 20.22
C THR A 252 19.27 25.95 18.88
N GLU A 253 19.45 24.69 18.52
CA GLU A 253 18.95 24.10 17.29
C GLU A 253 17.42 23.99 17.30
N ALA A 254 16.84 23.71 18.46
CA ALA A 254 15.38 23.73 18.63
C ALA A 254 14.81 25.13 18.36
N ASP A 255 15.42 26.20 18.90
CA ASP A 255 14.96 27.56 18.68
C ASP A 255 15.15 28.02 17.23
N GLN A 256 16.26 27.69 16.59
CA GLN A 256 16.48 27.96 15.17
C GLN A 256 15.41 27.26 14.30
N THR A 257 15.06 26.01 14.65
CA THR A 257 14.03 25.26 13.92
C THR A 257 12.65 25.86 14.12
N ARG A 258 12.33 26.38 15.33
CA ARG A 258 11.09 27.12 15.59
C ARG A 258 10.98 28.39 14.75
N GLU A 259 12.07 29.15 14.65
CA GLU A 259 12.07 30.36 13.81
C GLU A 259 11.90 30.02 12.32
N ARG A 260 12.53 28.94 11.84
CA ARG A 260 12.31 28.44 10.47
C ARG A 260 10.82 28.06 10.23
N LEU A 261 10.20 27.35 11.20
CA LEU A 261 8.78 26.99 11.14
C LEU A 261 7.90 28.24 11.10
N LYS A 262 8.13 29.22 12.00
CA LYS A 262 7.38 30.47 12.04
C LYS A 262 7.50 31.24 10.73
N GLY A 263 8.72 31.41 10.22
CA GLY A 263 8.96 32.12 8.98
C GLY A 263 8.25 31.50 7.78
N ARG A 264 8.22 30.16 7.70
CA ARG A 264 7.58 29.45 6.59
C ARG A 264 6.06 29.56 6.62
N PHE A 265 5.47 29.53 7.81
CA PHE A 265 4.00 29.52 7.95
C PHE A 265 3.39 30.88 8.31
N ALA A 266 4.22 31.93 8.56
CA ALA A 266 3.75 33.28 8.84
C ALA A 266 2.96 33.88 7.66
N SER A 267 3.34 33.57 6.43
CA SER A 267 2.71 34.08 5.22
C SER A 267 1.41 33.34 4.83
N ARG A 268 1.08 32.24 5.51
CA ARG A 268 -0.15 31.44 5.25
C ARG A 268 -1.32 31.81 6.13
N ARG A 269 -1.20 32.78 7.10
CA ARG A 269 -2.36 33.34 7.78
C ARG A 269 -3.16 34.15 6.76
N PRO A 270 -4.45 33.86 6.56
CA PRO A 270 -5.29 34.75 5.79
C PRO A 270 -5.21 36.14 6.42
N ALA A 271 -5.03 37.17 5.60
CA ALA A 271 -5.08 38.55 6.06
C ALA A 271 -6.41 38.72 6.82
N GLU A 272 -6.31 38.94 8.13
CA GLU A 272 -7.46 39.32 8.93
C GLU A 272 -8.13 40.49 8.21
N SER A 273 -9.35 40.28 7.74
CA SER A 273 -10.18 41.30 7.15
C SER A 273 -10.22 42.46 8.16
N LYS A 274 -9.51 43.53 7.86
CA LYS A 274 -9.71 44.82 8.52
C LYS A 274 -11.07 45.33 8.05
N GLU A 275 -12.12 44.81 8.64
CA GLU A 275 -13.39 45.53 8.67
C GLU A 275 -13.27 46.61 9.74
N LYS A 276 -13.21 47.85 9.25
CA LYS A 276 -13.52 49.04 10.04
C LYS A 276 -15.01 49.30 9.93
#